data_325da6ddc5f1c4bb6950aba9cfc4f28e
#
_entry.id   325da6ddc5f1c4bb6950aba9cfc4f28e
#
_cell.length_a   1.000
_cell.length_b   1.000
_cell.length_c   1.000
_cell.angle_alpha   90.00
_cell.angle_beta   90.00
_cell.angle_gamma   90.00
#
_symmetry.space_group_name_H-M   'P 1'
#
loop_
_entity.id
_entity.type
_entity.pdbx_description
1 polymer ?
#
loop_
_entity_poly.entity_id
_entity_poly.type
_entity_poly.pdbx_seq_one_letter_code
_entity_poly.pdbx_strand_id
1 'polypeptide(L)'
;MNYSTSDFTLGILGGGQLGKMLLQVTSRLSIKTNVLDPSDDSPCKDLCSEFTKGQLMDFNAVYDFGKKCDIVTYEIEHVNVDALEKLERNGIDVYPDSKTLRIIQDKSTQKDFFIKNNIPTANHKYYQSLKDVESIKYPCVWKKTKFGYDGYGVKILKSKEDFKTLPETEFIIEDLIPFKKELATTIARNKSGQIEIFPIVEMMFNEISNQVEYVLCPAQISEELNKKATEIALKVSESFKQVGLLAVEMFLTDDDQILINEVAPRPHNSAHYSIENCVNSQFDQHINSILDLPLGSSKSDSYAIMINLVGELGHEGKVVYDGIKEAMLLDNVKLHLYGKSKTKPNRKMGHATVLDSNLENALKKAKKIKELVKVKT
;
A
#
# COMPACT_ATOMS: atom_id res chain seq x y z
N MET A 1 -6.56 -21.78 16.20
CA MET A 1 -7.08 -22.19 14.87
C MET A 1 -5.98 -22.97 14.17
N ASN A 2 -6.28 -24.12 13.56
CA ASN A 2 -5.23 -24.92 12.92
C ASN A 2 -5.25 -24.68 11.40
N TYR A 3 -4.44 -23.72 10.95
CA TYR A 3 -4.29 -23.37 9.52
C TYR A 3 -3.67 -24.48 8.66
N SER A 4 -3.12 -25.52 9.28
CA SER A 4 -2.47 -26.65 8.59
C SER A 4 -3.45 -27.78 8.26
N THR A 5 -4.75 -27.55 8.34
CA THR A 5 -5.78 -28.51 7.94
C THR A 5 -6.32 -28.21 6.56
N SER A 6 -6.70 -29.24 5.82
CA SER A 6 -7.34 -29.10 4.49
C SER A 6 -8.66 -28.33 4.50
N ASP A 7 -9.26 -28.18 5.67
CA ASP A 7 -10.56 -27.52 5.87
C ASP A 7 -10.40 -26.01 6.08
N PHE A 8 -9.19 -25.53 6.48
CA PHE A 8 -8.93 -24.12 6.68
C PHE A 8 -8.99 -23.35 5.36
N THR A 9 -9.71 -22.22 5.36
CA THR A 9 -9.88 -21.35 4.19
C THR A 9 -9.59 -19.89 4.55
N LEU A 10 -8.63 -19.30 3.86
CA LEU A 10 -8.34 -17.87 3.93
C LEU A 10 -9.12 -17.11 2.85
N GLY A 11 -9.89 -16.10 3.26
CA GLY A 11 -10.58 -15.18 2.35
C GLY A 11 -9.75 -13.94 2.09
N ILE A 12 -9.62 -13.53 0.81
CA ILE A 12 -8.98 -12.27 0.41
C ILE A 12 -10.00 -11.39 -0.32
N LEU A 13 -10.22 -10.18 0.17
CA LEU A 13 -11.04 -9.17 -0.47
C LEU A 13 -10.17 -8.26 -1.33
N GLY A 14 -10.45 -8.28 -2.63
CA GLY A 14 -9.60 -7.70 -3.67
C GLY A 14 -8.70 -8.74 -4.33
N GLY A 15 -8.73 -8.76 -5.66
CA GLY A 15 -7.99 -9.72 -6.49
C GLY A 15 -6.97 -9.06 -7.40
N GLY A 16 -6.44 -7.90 -7.00
CA GLY A 16 -5.42 -7.16 -7.73
C GLY A 16 -4.01 -7.77 -7.57
N GLN A 17 -3.00 -6.97 -7.89
CA GLN A 17 -1.61 -7.44 -7.82
C GLN A 17 -1.16 -7.80 -6.39
N LEU A 18 -1.67 -7.13 -5.37
CA LEU A 18 -1.30 -7.42 -3.98
C LEU A 18 -1.89 -8.78 -3.57
N GLY A 19 -3.16 -9.03 -3.92
CA GLY A 19 -3.79 -10.34 -3.74
C GLY A 19 -3.03 -11.45 -4.47
N LYS A 20 -2.63 -11.23 -5.72
CA LYS A 20 -1.79 -12.18 -6.47
C LYS A 20 -0.49 -12.52 -5.72
N MET A 21 0.20 -11.54 -5.18
CA MET A 21 1.44 -11.78 -4.43
C MET A 21 1.19 -12.46 -3.06
N LEU A 22 0.04 -12.20 -2.42
CA LEU A 22 -0.40 -13.00 -1.25
C LEU A 22 -0.66 -14.46 -1.62
N LEU A 23 -1.31 -14.73 -2.77
CA LEU A 23 -1.55 -16.09 -3.25
C LEU A 23 -0.25 -16.87 -3.52
N GLN A 24 0.84 -16.21 -3.92
CA GLN A 24 2.14 -16.86 -4.08
C GLN A 24 2.69 -17.40 -2.75
N VAL A 25 2.47 -16.67 -1.66
CA VAL A 25 2.85 -17.11 -0.31
C VAL A 25 1.92 -18.22 0.18
N THR A 26 0.60 -18.04 0.07
CA THR A 26 -0.38 -19.05 0.52
C THR A 26 -0.25 -20.36 -0.23
N SER A 27 0.07 -20.31 -1.55
CA SER A 27 0.34 -21.51 -2.36
C SER A 27 1.56 -22.28 -1.85
N ARG A 28 2.66 -21.59 -1.49
CA ARG A 28 3.84 -22.23 -0.90
C ARG A 28 3.55 -22.92 0.43
N LEU A 29 2.60 -22.41 1.21
CA LEU A 29 2.16 -22.96 2.49
C LEU A 29 0.99 -23.94 2.36
N SER A 30 0.55 -24.24 1.13
CA SER A 30 -0.61 -25.10 0.85
C SER A 30 -1.92 -24.65 1.53
N ILE A 31 -2.09 -23.33 1.70
CA ILE A 31 -3.29 -22.75 2.30
C ILE A 31 -4.35 -22.57 1.22
N LYS A 32 -5.54 -23.16 1.45
CA LYS A 32 -6.71 -22.91 0.60
C LYS A 32 -7.13 -21.45 0.68
N THR A 33 -7.26 -20.79 -0.46
CA THR A 33 -7.51 -19.35 -0.52
C THR A 33 -8.66 -19.03 -1.46
N ASN A 34 -9.68 -18.34 -0.94
CA ASN A 34 -10.79 -17.81 -1.73
C ASN A 34 -10.59 -16.30 -1.97
N VAL A 35 -11.01 -15.80 -3.12
CA VAL A 35 -10.87 -14.38 -3.48
C VAL A 35 -12.21 -13.80 -3.94
N LEU A 36 -12.56 -12.62 -3.43
CA LEU A 36 -13.68 -11.80 -3.92
C LEU A 36 -13.14 -10.58 -4.67
N ASP A 37 -13.55 -10.41 -5.92
CA ASP A 37 -13.19 -9.24 -6.74
C ASP A 37 -14.28 -8.92 -7.77
N PRO A 38 -14.53 -7.65 -8.12
CA PRO A 38 -15.55 -7.30 -9.11
C PRO A 38 -15.16 -7.61 -10.57
N SER A 39 -13.87 -7.79 -10.86
CA SER A 39 -13.33 -7.92 -12.22
C SER A 39 -13.10 -9.36 -12.64
N ASP A 40 -13.62 -9.74 -13.79
CA ASP A 40 -13.26 -11.01 -14.43
C ASP A 40 -11.79 -11.03 -14.93
N ASP A 41 -11.16 -9.86 -15.08
CA ASP A 41 -9.73 -9.67 -15.42
C ASP A 41 -8.87 -9.55 -14.13
N SER A 42 -9.28 -10.22 -13.06
CA SER A 42 -8.56 -10.23 -11.79
C SER A 42 -7.27 -11.06 -11.89
N PRO A 43 -6.11 -10.50 -11.53
CA PRO A 43 -4.85 -11.25 -11.43
C PRO A 43 -4.88 -12.52 -10.55
N CYS A 44 -5.85 -12.61 -9.65
CA CYS A 44 -6.01 -13.73 -8.73
C CYS A 44 -6.88 -14.86 -9.26
N LYS A 45 -7.70 -14.62 -10.30
CA LYS A 45 -8.78 -15.51 -10.72
C LYS A 45 -8.35 -16.96 -10.97
N ASP A 46 -7.23 -17.15 -11.65
CA ASP A 46 -6.73 -18.47 -12.02
C ASP A 46 -5.69 -19.02 -11.01
N LEU A 47 -5.48 -18.33 -9.88
CA LEU A 47 -4.47 -18.67 -8.88
C LEU A 47 -5.06 -19.05 -7.51
N CYS A 48 -6.30 -18.66 -7.23
CA CYS A 48 -6.99 -18.98 -5.98
C CYS A 48 -7.74 -20.32 -6.07
N SER A 49 -8.11 -20.87 -4.92
CA SER A 49 -8.90 -22.10 -4.85
C SER A 49 -10.34 -21.89 -5.29
N GLU A 50 -10.93 -20.73 -4.96
CA GLU A 50 -12.26 -20.31 -5.36
C GLU A 50 -12.27 -18.82 -5.64
N PHE A 51 -12.78 -18.42 -6.81
CA PHE A 51 -12.99 -17.04 -7.18
C PHE A 51 -14.47 -16.68 -7.14
N THR A 52 -14.81 -15.65 -6.36
CA THR A 52 -16.16 -15.09 -6.27
C THR A 52 -16.19 -13.72 -6.93
N LYS A 53 -17.05 -13.54 -7.93
CA LYS A 53 -17.28 -12.23 -8.53
C LYS A 53 -18.28 -11.44 -7.69
N GLY A 54 -17.90 -10.26 -7.20
CA GLY A 54 -18.79 -9.41 -6.39
C GLY A 54 -18.16 -8.05 -6.09
N GLN A 55 -19.03 -7.08 -5.79
CA GLN A 55 -18.59 -5.73 -5.47
C GLN A 55 -18.08 -5.65 -4.02
N LEU A 56 -16.87 -5.14 -3.83
CA LEU A 56 -16.23 -5.05 -2.51
C LEU A 56 -16.93 -4.06 -1.56
N MET A 57 -17.70 -3.10 -2.09
CA MET A 57 -18.50 -2.15 -1.29
C MET A 57 -19.93 -2.66 -1.03
N ASP A 58 -20.33 -3.79 -1.61
CA ASP A 58 -21.64 -4.40 -1.36
C ASP A 58 -21.59 -5.22 -0.05
N PHE A 59 -22.47 -4.88 0.89
CA PHE A 59 -22.53 -5.54 2.20
C PHE A 59 -22.76 -7.05 2.07
N ASN A 60 -23.74 -7.45 1.26
CA ASN A 60 -24.12 -8.85 1.16
C ASN A 60 -23.04 -9.68 0.46
N ALA A 61 -22.44 -9.13 -0.61
CA ALA A 61 -21.34 -9.79 -1.32
C ALA A 61 -20.16 -10.09 -0.37
N VAL A 62 -19.71 -9.10 0.41
CA VAL A 62 -18.60 -9.24 1.35
C VAL A 62 -18.99 -10.17 2.51
N TYR A 63 -20.18 -10.01 3.09
CA TYR A 63 -20.64 -10.81 4.21
C TYR A 63 -20.84 -12.29 3.81
N ASP A 64 -21.51 -12.56 2.68
CA ASP A 64 -21.77 -13.94 2.22
C ASP A 64 -20.48 -14.65 1.78
N PHE A 65 -19.52 -13.91 1.25
CA PHE A 65 -18.17 -14.42 0.98
C PHE A 65 -17.45 -14.77 2.28
N GLY A 66 -17.38 -13.81 3.22
CA GLY A 66 -16.62 -13.97 4.47
C GLY A 66 -17.12 -15.11 5.36
N LYS A 67 -18.43 -15.40 5.37
CA LYS A 67 -19.01 -16.55 6.11
C LYS A 67 -18.47 -17.91 5.70
N LYS A 68 -17.86 -18.02 4.51
CA LYS A 68 -17.28 -19.25 3.99
C LYS A 68 -15.80 -19.40 4.32
N CYS A 69 -15.24 -18.45 5.06
CA CYS A 69 -13.81 -18.36 5.37
C CYS A 69 -13.60 -18.42 6.88
N ASP A 70 -12.45 -18.96 7.32
CA ASP A 70 -12.04 -18.97 8.71
C ASP A 70 -11.41 -17.63 9.12
N ILE A 71 -10.63 -17.06 8.21
CA ILE A 71 -10.03 -15.72 8.33
C ILE A 71 -10.32 -14.94 7.05
N VAL A 72 -10.60 -13.65 7.19
CA VAL A 72 -10.74 -12.71 6.09
C VAL A 72 -9.66 -11.64 6.18
N THR A 73 -8.98 -11.39 5.07
CA THR A 73 -8.08 -10.26 4.90
C THR A 73 -8.42 -9.48 3.63
N TYR A 74 -7.79 -8.34 3.42
CA TYR A 74 -8.04 -7.51 2.26
C TYR A 74 -6.73 -6.92 1.69
N GLU A 75 -6.70 -6.72 0.38
CA GLU A 75 -5.56 -6.11 -0.32
C GLU A 75 -5.84 -4.66 -0.77
N ILE A 76 -7.04 -4.16 -0.47
CA ILE A 76 -7.52 -2.84 -0.85
C ILE A 76 -8.39 -2.25 0.26
N GLU A 77 -8.33 -0.93 0.47
CA GLU A 77 -9.13 -0.26 1.51
C GLU A 77 -10.61 -0.08 1.12
N HIS A 78 -10.95 -0.13 -0.17
CA HIS A 78 -12.31 0.00 -0.67
C HIS A 78 -13.14 -1.26 -0.47
N VAL A 79 -13.43 -1.57 0.79
CA VAL A 79 -14.23 -2.73 1.22
C VAL A 79 -15.33 -2.25 2.15
N ASN A 80 -16.49 -2.90 2.10
CA ASN A 80 -17.61 -2.59 3.00
C ASN A 80 -17.26 -2.95 4.45
N VAL A 81 -16.94 -1.94 5.25
CA VAL A 81 -16.46 -2.12 6.62
C VAL A 81 -17.57 -2.59 7.58
N ASP A 82 -18.85 -2.29 7.29
CA ASP A 82 -19.97 -2.77 8.10
C ASP A 82 -20.17 -4.29 7.94
N ALA A 83 -19.90 -4.81 6.74
CA ALA A 83 -19.89 -6.25 6.50
C ALA A 83 -18.75 -6.95 7.27
N LEU A 84 -17.54 -6.34 7.31
CA LEU A 84 -16.42 -6.85 8.11
C LEU A 84 -16.75 -6.87 9.60
N GLU A 85 -17.29 -5.78 10.13
CA GLU A 85 -17.74 -5.68 11.52
C GLU A 85 -18.80 -6.76 11.85
N LYS A 86 -19.72 -7.04 10.91
CA LYS A 86 -20.71 -8.09 11.07
C LYS A 86 -20.08 -9.49 11.08
N LEU A 87 -19.06 -9.74 10.26
CA LEU A 87 -18.30 -11.00 10.27
C LEU A 87 -17.60 -11.20 11.62
N GLU A 88 -16.90 -10.18 12.13
CA GLU A 88 -16.25 -10.22 13.45
C GLU A 88 -17.23 -10.52 14.58
N ARG A 89 -18.41 -9.88 14.60
CA ARG A 89 -19.48 -10.15 15.57
C ARG A 89 -20.03 -11.59 15.48
N ASN A 90 -19.89 -12.22 14.32
CA ASN A 90 -20.30 -13.61 14.10
C ASN A 90 -19.15 -14.61 14.32
N GLY A 91 -17.99 -14.16 14.83
CA GLY A 91 -16.87 -15.02 15.19
C GLY A 91 -15.90 -15.34 14.04
N ILE A 92 -15.99 -14.65 12.91
CA ILE A 92 -15.01 -14.74 11.82
C ILE A 92 -13.88 -13.75 12.09
N ASP A 93 -12.65 -14.22 12.12
CA ASP A 93 -11.47 -13.36 12.28
C ASP A 93 -11.26 -12.50 11.02
N VAL A 94 -11.16 -11.17 11.19
CA VAL A 94 -10.85 -10.22 10.11
C VAL A 94 -9.54 -9.51 10.44
N TYR A 95 -8.57 -9.55 9.54
CA TYR A 95 -7.27 -8.94 9.77
C TYR A 95 -6.76 -8.15 8.56
N PRO A 96 -6.31 -6.89 8.76
CA PRO A 96 -6.53 -6.06 9.95
C PRO A 96 -8.02 -5.84 10.27
N ASP A 97 -8.35 -5.57 11.53
CA ASP A 97 -9.73 -5.50 11.99
C ASP A 97 -10.56 -4.37 11.36
N SER A 98 -11.89 -4.50 11.43
CA SER A 98 -12.82 -3.52 10.86
C SER A 98 -12.67 -2.14 11.46
N LYS A 99 -12.30 -2.03 12.74
CA LYS A 99 -12.08 -0.76 13.44
C LYS A 99 -10.85 -0.03 12.86
N THR A 100 -9.77 -0.73 12.61
CA THR A 100 -8.57 -0.18 11.96
C THR A 100 -8.91 0.32 10.56
N LEU A 101 -9.61 -0.49 9.76
CA LEU A 101 -10.00 -0.10 8.41
C LEU A 101 -10.94 1.11 8.41
N ARG A 102 -11.91 1.20 9.34
CA ARG A 102 -12.84 2.32 9.46
C ARG A 102 -12.13 3.66 9.71
N ILE A 103 -11.10 3.64 10.56
CA ILE A 103 -10.28 4.83 10.82
C ILE A 103 -9.53 5.23 9.55
N ILE A 104 -8.96 4.26 8.82
CA ILE A 104 -8.07 4.51 7.69
C ILE A 104 -8.85 4.89 6.42
N GLN A 105 -10.06 4.39 6.24
CA GLN A 105 -10.91 4.75 5.09
C GLN A 105 -11.30 6.23 5.03
N ASP A 106 -11.22 6.94 6.15
CA ASP A 106 -11.56 8.36 6.24
C ASP A 106 -10.36 9.19 6.69
N LYS A 107 -9.84 10.03 5.79
CA LYS A 107 -8.62 10.82 6.06
C LYS A 107 -8.79 11.80 7.23
N SER A 108 -10.00 12.32 7.46
CA SER A 108 -10.25 13.18 8.64
C SER A 108 -10.15 12.37 9.93
N THR A 109 -10.84 11.23 9.99
CA THR A 109 -10.78 10.32 11.14
C THR A 109 -9.36 9.81 11.39
N GLN A 110 -8.62 9.50 10.33
CA GLN A 110 -7.23 9.07 10.42
C GLN A 110 -6.32 10.17 11.02
N LYS A 111 -6.49 11.42 10.58
CA LYS A 111 -5.74 12.56 11.12
C LYS A 111 -6.07 12.86 12.57
N ASP A 112 -7.36 12.83 12.93
CA ASP A 112 -7.82 12.99 14.32
C ASP A 112 -7.26 11.88 15.22
N PHE A 113 -7.19 10.64 14.70
CA PHE A 113 -6.55 9.52 15.40
C PHE A 113 -5.06 9.79 15.65
N PHE A 114 -4.33 10.34 14.69
CA PHE A 114 -2.93 10.68 14.87
C PHE A 114 -2.75 11.74 15.95
N ILE A 115 -3.53 12.83 15.91
CA ILE A 115 -3.47 13.90 16.90
C ILE A 115 -3.80 13.37 18.30
N LYS A 116 -4.86 12.58 18.44
CA LYS A 116 -5.28 11.99 19.73
C LYS A 116 -4.19 11.12 20.37
N ASN A 117 -3.36 10.46 19.53
CA ASN A 117 -2.28 9.59 19.99
C ASN A 117 -0.93 10.30 20.00
N ASN A 118 -0.88 11.64 19.89
CA ASN A 118 0.34 12.43 19.82
C ASN A 118 1.33 11.93 18.74
N ILE A 119 0.81 11.53 17.58
CA ILE A 119 1.59 11.15 16.40
C ILE A 119 1.75 12.40 15.53
N PRO A 120 2.99 12.82 15.19
CA PRO A 120 3.23 14.02 14.41
C PRO A 120 2.67 13.88 13.00
N THR A 121 1.85 14.83 12.59
CA THR A 121 1.24 14.90 11.26
C THR A 121 0.97 16.36 10.87
N ALA A 122 0.67 16.64 9.60
CA ALA A 122 0.28 17.98 9.15
C ALA A 122 -0.98 18.46 9.88
N ASN A 123 -1.03 19.75 10.24
CA ASN A 123 -2.28 20.34 10.71
C ASN A 123 -3.35 20.22 9.64
N HIS A 124 -4.57 19.96 10.06
CA HIS A 124 -5.68 19.83 9.13
C HIS A 124 -6.96 20.46 9.68
N LYS A 125 -7.89 20.72 8.77
CA LYS A 125 -9.27 21.11 9.11
C LYS A 125 -10.23 20.38 8.19
N TYR A 126 -11.27 19.78 8.77
CA TYR A 126 -12.35 19.10 8.07
C TYR A 126 -13.43 20.09 7.63
N TYR A 127 -14.00 19.84 6.46
CA TYR A 127 -15.14 20.59 5.89
C TYR A 127 -16.13 19.61 5.26
N GLN A 128 -17.40 19.79 5.56
CA GLN A 128 -18.47 18.99 4.98
C GLN A 128 -18.78 19.42 3.54
N SER A 129 -18.63 20.72 3.24
CA SER A 129 -18.88 21.29 1.93
C SER A 129 -17.97 22.49 1.64
N LEU A 130 -17.87 22.89 0.38
CA LEU A 130 -17.12 24.09 -0.01
C LEU A 130 -17.67 25.37 0.61
N LYS A 131 -18.96 25.38 0.96
CA LYS A 131 -19.64 26.54 1.55
C LYS A 131 -19.24 26.80 3.01
N ASP A 132 -18.73 25.77 3.70
CA ASP A 132 -18.34 25.88 5.10
C ASP A 132 -16.98 26.55 5.28
N VAL A 133 -16.33 26.87 4.17
CA VAL A 133 -14.99 27.45 4.16
C VAL A 133 -15.06 28.97 4.24
N GLU A 134 -14.80 29.53 5.40
CA GLU A 134 -14.73 30.99 5.61
C GLU A 134 -13.41 31.58 5.09
N SER A 135 -12.29 30.90 5.38
CA SER A 135 -10.96 31.31 4.94
C SER A 135 -9.99 30.13 4.82
N ILE A 136 -9.09 30.22 3.87
CA ILE A 136 -7.99 29.26 3.66
C ILE A 136 -6.68 30.03 3.54
N LYS A 137 -5.63 29.53 4.19
CA LYS A 137 -4.26 29.99 3.99
C LYS A 137 -3.64 29.22 2.81
N TYR A 138 -3.18 29.93 1.81
CA TYR A 138 -2.48 29.36 0.66
C TYR A 138 -0.95 29.51 0.78
N PRO A 139 -0.14 28.58 0.21
CA PRO A 139 -0.59 27.33 -0.39
C PRO A 139 -1.01 26.27 0.66
N CYS A 140 -1.91 25.38 0.29
CA CYS A 140 -2.38 24.28 1.14
C CYS A 140 -2.71 23.05 0.30
N VAL A 141 -3.02 21.92 0.97
CA VAL A 141 -3.39 20.67 0.30
C VAL A 141 -4.84 20.34 0.59
N TRP A 142 -5.64 20.22 -0.45
CA TRP A 142 -6.99 19.67 -0.39
C TRP A 142 -6.93 18.15 -0.57
N LYS A 143 -7.60 17.41 0.31
CA LYS A 143 -7.73 15.95 0.20
C LYS A 143 -9.19 15.57 0.42
N LYS A 144 -9.76 14.80 -0.51
CA LYS A 144 -11.06 14.16 -0.31
C LYS A 144 -10.97 13.21 0.88
N THR A 145 -11.98 13.21 1.79
CA THR A 145 -11.92 12.36 2.99
C THR A 145 -11.93 10.89 2.69
N LYS A 146 -12.73 10.44 1.71
CA LYS A 146 -12.93 9.02 1.38
C LYS A 146 -12.63 8.75 -0.09
N PHE A 147 -12.18 7.52 -0.39
CA PHE A 147 -12.00 7.02 -1.75
C PHE A 147 -10.92 7.73 -2.59
N GLY A 148 -9.94 8.37 -1.95
CA GLY A 148 -8.72 8.85 -2.61
C GLY A 148 -7.64 7.75 -2.63
N TYR A 149 -6.91 7.63 -3.75
CA TYR A 149 -5.81 6.68 -3.92
C TYR A 149 -4.82 7.17 -4.99
N ASP A 150 -3.55 6.81 -4.90
CA ASP A 150 -2.51 7.11 -5.89
C ASP A 150 -2.55 8.59 -6.38
N GLY A 151 -2.71 9.56 -5.47
CA GLY A 151 -2.83 10.99 -5.79
C GLY A 151 -4.23 11.41 -6.31
N TYR A 152 -5.14 10.47 -6.57
CA TYR A 152 -6.51 10.80 -6.93
C TYR A 152 -7.29 11.32 -5.71
N GLY A 153 -7.90 12.49 -5.83
CA GLY A 153 -8.58 13.16 -4.71
C GLY A 153 -7.63 13.95 -3.81
N VAL A 154 -6.43 14.31 -4.31
CA VAL A 154 -5.48 15.22 -3.67
C VAL A 154 -5.16 16.37 -4.64
N LYS A 155 -5.15 17.61 -4.15
CA LYS A 155 -4.81 18.79 -4.95
C LYS A 155 -4.08 19.83 -4.11
N ILE A 156 -2.94 20.30 -4.60
CA ILE A 156 -2.27 21.49 -4.04
C ILE A 156 -3.03 22.72 -4.52
N LEU A 157 -3.49 23.53 -3.58
CA LEU A 157 -4.17 24.79 -3.84
C LEU A 157 -3.16 25.93 -3.64
N LYS A 158 -2.86 26.66 -4.70
CA LYS A 158 -1.95 27.82 -4.66
C LYS A 158 -2.70 29.14 -4.51
N SER A 159 -3.99 29.16 -4.87
CA SER A 159 -4.81 30.35 -4.92
C SER A 159 -6.29 30.06 -4.68
N LYS A 160 -7.09 31.13 -4.54
CA LYS A 160 -8.54 31.04 -4.46
C LYS A 160 -9.18 30.51 -5.76
N GLU A 161 -8.54 30.71 -6.88
CA GLU A 161 -8.96 30.20 -8.20
C GLU A 161 -8.90 28.68 -8.23
N ASP A 162 -7.84 28.08 -7.69
CA ASP A 162 -7.71 26.62 -7.57
C ASP A 162 -8.87 26.03 -6.73
N PHE A 163 -9.21 26.70 -5.63
CA PHE A 163 -10.30 26.29 -4.76
C PHE A 163 -11.64 26.23 -5.49
N LYS A 164 -11.95 27.16 -6.37
CA LYS A 164 -13.19 27.19 -7.16
C LYS A 164 -13.38 26.00 -8.11
N THR A 165 -12.30 25.29 -8.41
CA THR A 165 -12.33 24.12 -9.30
C THR A 165 -12.55 22.81 -8.59
N LEU A 166 -12.69 22.81 -7.26
CA LEU A 166 -12.87 21.61 -6.46
C LEU A 166 -14.27 21.03 -6.61
N PRO A 167 -14.42 19.71 -6.55
CA PRO A 167 -15.73 19.05 -6.55
C PRO A 167 -16.43 19.25 -5.21
N GLU A 168 -17.76 19.30 -5.22
CA GLU A 168 -18.57 19.29 -4.01
C GLU A 168 -18.52 17.91 -3.34
N THR A 169 -17.86 17.81 -2.20
CA THR A 169 -17.66 16.58 -1.43
C THR A 169 -17.14 16.95 -0.04
N GLU A 170 -17.15 16.01 0.89
CA GLU A 170 -16.43 16.12 2.17
C GLU A 170 -14.92 16.08 1.92
N PHE A 171 -14.15 16.94 2.59
CA PHE A 171 -12.72 17.07 2.41
C PHE A 171 -12.01 17.59 3.67
N ILE A 172 -10.69 17.44 3.67
CA ILE A 172 -9.81 18.13 4.59
C ILE A 172 -8.91 19.10 3.82
N ILE A 173 -8.56 20.20 4.47
CA ILE A 173 -7.46 21.07 4.07
C ILE A 173 -6.32 20.84 5.05
N GLU A 174 -5.15 20.53 4.53
CA GLU A 174 -3.92 20.37 5.29
C GLU A 174 -2.93 21.50 4.97
N ASP A 175 -2.07 21.82 5.95
CA ASP A 175 -0.91 22.64 5.66
C ASP A 175 -0.04 21.95 4.61
N LEU A 176 0.43 22.72 3.61
CA LEU A 176 1.42 22.22 2.67
C LEU A 176 2.77 22.10 3.39
N ILE A 177 3.24 20.88 3.58
CA ILE A 177 4.50 20.60 4.27
C ILE A 177 5.65 20.72 3.26
N PRO A 178 6.62 21.64 3.47
CA PRO A 178 7.87 21.59 2.75
C PRO A 178 8.67 20.39 3.23
N PHE A 179 9.02 19.50 2.31
CA PHE A 179 9.76 18.28 2.64
C PHE A 179 10.87 18.03 1.62
N LYS A 180 11.97 17.48 2.08
CA LYS A 180 13.11 17.11 1.23
C LYS A 180 13.06 15.66 0.76
N LYS A 181 12.32 14.78 1.48
CA LYS A 181 12.13 13.37 1.10
C LYS A 181 10.78 12.86 1.55
N GLU A 182 10.21 11.96 0.74
CA GLU A 182 9.13 11.10 1.17
C GLU A 182 9.69 9.74 1.59
N LEU A 183 9.36 9.32 2.80
CA LEU A 183 9.82 8.08 3.40
C LEU A 183 8.64 7.14 3.61
N ALA A 184 8.92 5.84 3.66
CA ALA A 184 7.93 4.87 4.09
C ALA A 184 8.58 3.71 4.85
N THR A 185 7.77 3.01 5.62
CA THR A 185 8.09 1.68 6.15
C THR A 185 6.83 0.85 6.26
N THR A 186 7.00 -0.44 6.44
CA THR A 186 5.90 -1.37 6.70
C THR A 186 6.16 -2.09 8.01
N ILE A 187 5.13 -2.28 8.81
CA ILE A 187 5.19 -2.93 10.11
C ILE A 187 4.26 -4.13 10.07
N ALA A 188 4.77 -5.28 10.43
CA ALA A 188 4.02 -6.50 10.66
C ALA A 188 3.78 -6.68 12.16
N ARG A 189 2.56 -7.04 12.55
CA ARG A 189 2.21 -7.39 13.93
C ARG A 189 1.32 -8.62 13.93
N ASN A 190 1.68 -9.65 14.68
CA ASN A 190 0.84 -10.83 14.83
C ASN A 190 -0.11 -10.71 16.04
N LYS A 191 -1.05 -11.66 16.17
CA LYS A 191 -2.04 -11.68 17.25
C LYS A 191 -1.40 -11.83 18.62
N SER A 192 -0.28 -12.57 18.72
CA SER A 192 0.51 -12.73 19.94
C SER A 192 1.29 -11.47 20.34
N GLY A 193 1.29 -10.42 19.51
CA GLY A 193 1.89 -9.12 19.79
C GLY A 193 3.35 -8.97 19.36
N GLN A 194 3.94 -9.97 18.68
CA GLN A 194 5.26 -9.80 18.05
C GLN A 194 5.17 -8.74 16.94
N ILE A 195 6.18 -7.89 16.86
CA ILE A 195 6.29 -6.82 15.86
C ILE A 195 7.58 -7.00 15.09
N GLU A 196 7.50 -6.83 13.78
CA GLU A 196 8.66 -6.74 12.88
C GLU A 196 8.50 -5.51 11.99
N ILE A 197 9.54 -4.71 11.87
CA ILE A 197 9.55 -3.49 11.05
C ILE A 197 10.54 -3.63 9.90
N PHE A 198 10.10 -3.28 8.71
CA PHE A 198 10.96 -3.22 7.53
C PHE A 198 11.85 -1.97 7.55
N PRO A 199 13.00 -1.99 6.85
CA PRO A 199 13.83 -0.80 6.69
C PRO A 199 13.03 0.41 6.22
N ILE A 200 13.43 1.60 6.69
CA ILE A 200 12.90 2.85 6.14
C ILE A 200 13.37 2.97 4.68
N VAL A 201 12.45 3.26 3.79
CA VAL A 201 12.70 3.47 2.36
C VAL A 201 12.43 4.90 1.96
N GLU A 202 13.07 5.32 0.87
CA GLU A 202 12.82 6.60 0.22
C GLU A 202 11.97 6.37 -1.03
N MET A 203 10.87 7.12 -1.14
CA MET A 203 9.99 7.09 -2.30
C MET A 203 10.28 8.28 -3.20
N MET A 204 10.54 8.01 -4.47
CA MET A 204 10.80 9.03 -5.49
C MET A 204 9.61 9.03 -6.46
N PHE A 205 9.00 10.20 -6.62
CA PHE A 205 7.79 10.37 -7.41
C PHE A 205 8.12 10.90 -8.80
N ASN A 206 7.32 10.48 -9.77
CA ASN A 206 7.33 11.07 -11.09
C ASN A 206 6.61 12.44 -11.03
N GLU A 207 7.29 13.51 -11.45
CA GLU A 207 6.78 14.89 -11.36
C GLU A 207 5.49 15.14 -12.17
N ILE A 208 5.27 14.35 -13.23
CA ILE A 208 4.10 14.52 -14.12
C ILE A 208 2.89 13.75 -13.61
N SER A 209 3.09 12.47 -13.26
CA SER A 209 1.99 11.59 -12.86
C SER A 209 1.70 11.62 -11.35
N ASN A 210 2.59 12.21 -10.56
CA ASN A 210 2.55 12.22 -9.09
C ASN A 210 2.38 10.80 -8.48
N GLN A 211 2.99 9.80 -9.15
CA GLN A 211 3.01 8.41 -8.68
C GLN A 211 4.44 8.01 -8.31
N VAL A 212 4.57 7.10 -7.34
CA VAL A 212 5.87 6.52 -6.98
C VAL A 212 6.49 5.87 -8.21
N GLU A 213 7.65 6.33 -8.60
CA GLU A 213 8.44 5.82 -9.71
C GLU A 213 9.49 4.83 -9.22
N TYR A 214 10.24 5.21 -8.18
CA TYR A 214 11.25 4.38 -7.54
C TYR A 214 11.02 4.31 -6.03
N VAL A 215 11.38 3.17 -5.45
CA VAL A 215 11.53 2.99 -4.01
C VAL A 215 12.95 2.51 -3.74
N LEU A 216 13.69 3.28 -2.96
CA LEU A 216 15.07 2.98 -2.59
C LEU A 216 15.14 2.43 -1.16
N CYS A 217 15.67 1.26 -0.98
CA CYS A 217 15.94 0.61 0.30
C CYS A 217 17.46 0.39 0.49
N PRO A 218 18.02 0.76 1.65
CA PRO A 218 17.46 1.65 2.67
C PRO A 218 17.45 3.11 2.20
N ALA A 219 16.61 3.94 2.81
CA ALA A 219 16.57 5.38 2.59
C ALA A 219 17.93 6.02 2.88
N GLN A 220 18.32 7.01 2.07
CA GLN A 220 19.58 7.74 2.24
C GLN A 220 19.38 8.90 3.22
N ILE A 221 19.30 8.58 4.50
CA ILE A 221 19.14 9.50 5.63
C ILE A 221 20.15 9.17 6.72
N SER A 222 20.38 10.08 7.66
CA SER A 222 21.26 9.83 8.81
C SER A 222 20.69 8.72 9.74
N GLU A 223 21.57 8.07 10.48
CA GLU A 223 21.17 7.06 11.47
C GLU A 223 20.18 7.63 12.51
N GLU A 224 20.38 8.88 12.93
CA GLU A 224 19.48 9.59 13.84
C GLU A 224 18.07 9.74 13.26
N LEU A 225 17.97 10.17 12.01
CA LEU A 225 16.67 10.31 11.31
C LEU A 225 16.03 8.95 11.08
N ASN A 226 16.81 7.94 10.74
CA ASN A 226 16.30 6.56 10.58
C ASN A 226 15.71 6.04 11.90
N LYS A 227 16.39 6.25 13.02
CA LYS A 227 15.90 5.89 14.36
C LYS A 227 14.61 6.64 14.69
N LYS A 228 14.58 7.97 14.49
CA LYS A 228 13.39 8.80 14.72
C LYS A 228 12.18 8.36 13.88
N ALA A 229 12.39 8.08 12.59
CA ALA A 229 11.33 7.56 11.70
C ALA A 229 10.81 6.20 12.18
N THR A 230 11.71 5.31 12.56
CA THR A 230 11.37 3.99 13.12
C THR A 230 10.54 4.10 14.41
N GLU A 231 10.95 4.93 15.35
CA GLU A 231 10.22 5.15 16.62
C GLU A 231 8.81 5.70 16.40
N ILE A 232 8.66 6.67 15.48
CA ILE A 232 7.35 7.23 15.14
C ILE A 232 6.47 6.16 14.47
N ALA A 233 7.01 5.39 13.54
CA ALA A 233 6.27 4.33 12.86
C ALA A 233 5.83 3.22 13.82
N LEU A 234 6.68 2.81 14.76
CA LEU A 234 6.31 1.87 15.82
C LEU A 234 5.20 2.42 16.71
N LYS A 235 5.26 3.70 17.10
CA LYS A 235 4.20 4.37 17.86
C LYS A 235 2.85 4.34 17.11
N VAL A 236 2.86 4.52 15.79
CA VAL A 236 1.65 4.38 14.95
C VAL A 236 1.08 2.98 15.08
N SER A 237 1.90 1.94 14.87
CA SER A 237 1.47 0.54 14.98
C SER A 237 0.94 0.19 16.37
N GLU A 238 1.61 0.65 17.43
CA GLU A 238 1.15 0.42 18.81
C GLU A 238 -0.18 1.12 19.10
N SER A 239 -0.44 2.26 18.47
CA SER A 239 -1.70 2.99 18.63
C SER A 239 -2.87 2.29 17.93
N PHE A 240 -2.63 1.72 16.75
CA PHE A 240 -3.64 0.92 16.03
C PHE A 240 -3.82 -0.46 16.63
N LYS A 241 -2.74 -1.09 17.09
CA LYS A 241 -2.70 -2.50 17.55
C LYS A 241 -3.21 -3.47 16.47
N GLN A 242 -2.99 -3.13 15.20
CA GLN A 242 -3.42 -3.96 14.08
C GLN A 242 -2.76 -5.34 14.12
N VAL A 243 -3.50 -6.35 13.65
CA VAL A 243 -2.93 -7.66 13.27
C VAL A 243 -2.82 -7.67 11.73
N GLY A 244 -1.67 -8.06 11.21
CA GLY A 244 -1.34 -7.93 9.78
C GLY A 244 -0.34 -6.81 9.54
N LEU A 245 -0.34 -6.26 8.34
CA LEU A 245 0.55 -5.16 7.95
C LEU A 245 -0.07 -3.79 8.18
N LEU A 246 0.81 -2.84 8.45
CA LEU A 246 0.53 -1.42 8.41
C LEU A 246 1.68 -0.72 7.68
N ALA A 247 1.44 -0.22 6.48
CA ALA A 247 2.37 0.66 5.79
C ALA A 247 2.20 2.09 6.33
N VAL A 248 3.31 2.77 6.54
CA VAL A 248 3.37 4.14 7.11
C VAL A 248 4.15 5.02 6.15
N GLU A 249 3.50 6.03 5.60
CA GLU A 249 4.12 7.05 4.76
C GLU A 249 4.42 8.32 5.56
N MET A 250 5.60 8.91 5.34
CA MET A 250 6.14 9.99 6.13
C MET A 250 6.77 11.06 5.25
N PHE A 251 6.68 12.32 5.68
CA PHE A 251 7.48 13.41 5.17
C PHE A 251 8.70 13.65 6.07
N LEU A 252 9.87 13.72 5.47
CA LEU A 252 11.07 14.29 6.09
C LEU A 252 11.16 15.76 5.67
N THR A 253 10.89 16.65 6.61
CA THR A 253 10.88 18.10 6.35
C THR A 253 12.29 18.68 6.21
N ASP A 254 12.39 19.92 5.73
CA ASP A 254 13.67 20.63 5.55
C ASP A 254 14.39 20.87 6.89
N ASP A 255 13.64 20.98 7.99
CA ASP A 255 14.12 21.13 9.37
C ASP A 255 14.25 19.81 10.15
N ASP A 256 14.39 18.68 9.44
CA ASP A 256 14.60 17.35 10.01
C ASP A 256 13.47 16.82 10.93
N GLN A 257 12.22 17.28 10.71
CA GLN A 257 11.07 16.67 11.33
C GLN A 257 10.55 15.49 10.50
N ILE A 258 9.98 14.50 11.20
CA ILE A 258 9.27 13.39 10.58
C ILE A 258 7.78 13.58 10.87
N LEU A 259 6.97 13.71 9.82
CA LEU A 259 5.52 13.85 9.92
C LEU A 259 4.83 12.69 9.19
N ILE A 260 3.84 12.07 9.81
CA ILE A 260 3.05 11.03 9.17
C ILE A 260 2.14 11.68 8.11
N ASN A 261 2.24 11.19 6.88
CA ASN A 261 1.32 11.54 5.81
C ASN A 261 0.03 10.72 5.90
N GLU A 262 0.15 9.42 5.69
CA GLU A 262 -0.97 8.47 5.77
C GLU A 262 -0.49 7.05 6.09
N VAL A 263 -1.43 6.17 6.37
CA VAL A 263 -1.17 4.75 6.60
C VAL A 263 -2.10 3.87 5.76
N ALA A 264 -1.63 2.65 5.43
CA ALA A 264 -2.43 1.65 4.73
C ALA A 264 -2.36 0.29 5.46
N PRO A 265 -3.51 -0.32 5.82
CA PRO A 265 -3.55 -1.53 6.65
C PRO A 265 -3.49 -2.80 5.78
N ARG A 266 -2.52 -2.89 4.89
CA ARG A 266 -2.37 -3.96 3.88
C ARG A 266 -0.96 -3.96 3.26
N PRO A 267 -0.59 -4.96 2.45
CA PRO A 267 0.62 -4.88 1.65
C PRO A 267 0.66 -3.59 0.82
N HIS A 268 1.83 -2.98 0.71
CA HIS A 268 2.00 -1.68 0.09
C HIS A 268 3.11 -1.67 -0.97
N ASN A 269 2.96 -0.80 -1.97
CA ASN A 269 3.91 -0.66 -3.07
C ASN A 269 5.33 -0.32 -2.58
N SER A 270 5.45 0.49 -1.54
CA SER A 270 6.75 0.88 -0.97
C SER A 270 7.57 -0.28 -0.39
N ALA A 271 6.93 -1.44 -0.11
CA ALA A 271 7.61 -2.62 0.43
C ALA A 271 7.72 -3.78 -0.58
N HIS A 272 7.48 -3.56 -1.88
CA HIS A 272 7.65 -4.62 -2.89
C HIS A 272 9.10 -5.09 -3.04
N TYR A 273 10.07 -4.20 -2.78
CA TYR A 273 11.49 -4.56 -2.76
C TYR A 273 11.80 -5.74 -1.82
N SER A 274 10.98 -5.91 -0.77
CA SER A 274 11.19 -6.95 0.25
C SER A 274 11.07 -8.37 -0.29
N ILE A 275 10.41 -8.57 -1.44
CA ILE A 275 10.29 -9.88 -2.07
C ILE A 275 11.67 -10.46 -2.38
N GLU A 276 12.59 -9.61 -2.84
CA GLU A 276 13.91 -10.00 -3.28
C GLU A 276 15.02 -9.67 -2.26
N ASN A 277 14.77 -8.69 -1.39
CA ASN A 277 15.82 -8.11 -0.53
C ASN A 277 15.69 -8.49 0.96
N CYS A 278 14.64 -9.19 1.36
CA CYS A 278 14.44 -9.63 2.73
C CYS A 278 14.23 -11.14 2.79
N VAL A 279 14.61 -11.77 3.90
CA VAL A 279 14.34 -13.20 4.11
C VAL A 279 12.84 -13.48 4.10
N ASN A 280 12.07 -12.60 4.73
CA ASN A 280 10.60 -12.62 4.69
C ASN A 280 10.10 -11.34 4.05
N SER A 281 9.39 -11.48 2.94
CA SER A 281 8.75 -10.35 2.26
C SER A 281 7.59 -9.79 3.09
N GLN A 282 7.09 -8.62 2.72
CA GLN A 282 5.86 -8.08 3.30
C GLN A 282 4.68 -9.07 3.18
N PHE A 283 4.63 -9.85 2.11
CA PHE A 283 3.55 -10.82 1.89
C PHE A 283 3.68 -12.01 2.82
N ASP A 284 4.92 -12.50 3.06
CA ASP A 284 5.20 -13.53 4.08
C ASP A 284 4.80 -13.02 5.47
N GLN A 285 5.24 -11.82 5.83
CA GLN A 285 4.93 -11.22 7.13
C GLN A 285 3.43 -10.98 7.32
N HIS A 286 2.69 -10.61 6.25
CA HIS A 286 1.24 -10.47 6.35
C HIS A 286 0.56 -11.80 6.67
N ILE A 287 0.89 -12.85 5.93
CA ILE A 287 0.33 -14.20 6.16
C ILE A 287 0.74 -14.73 7.54
N ASN A 288 2.01 -14.57 7.93
CA ASN A 288 2.47 -14.96 9.26
C ASN A 288 1.70 -14.21 10.36
N SER A 289 1.48 -12.90 10.18
CA SER A 289 0.77 -12.07 11.15
C SER A 289 -0.68 -12.54 11.38
N ILE A 290 -1.43 -12.73 10.29
CA ILE A 290 -2.86 -13.06 10.37
C ILE A 290 -3.11 -14.51 10.80
N LEU A 291 -2.13 -15.40 10.64
CA LEU A 291 -2.16 -16.79 11.10
C LEU A 291 -1.53 -16.98 12.48
N ASP A 292 -1.09 -15.91 13.12
CA ASP A 292 -0.36 -15.90 14.41
C ASP A 292 0.88 -16.80 14.40
N LEU A 293 1.57 -16.82 13.26
CA LEU A 293 2.87 -17.48 13.12
C LEU A 293 4.00 -16.57 13.60
N PRO A 294 5.16 -17.13 13.96
CA PRO A 294 6.35 -16.31 14.23
C PRO A 294 6.69 -15.41 13.06
N LEU A 295 6.94 -14.14 13.34
CA LEU A 295 7.43 -13.21 12.33
C LEU A 295 8.92 -13.48 12.08
N GLY A 296 9.28 -13.56 10.82
CA GLY A 296 10.67 -13.72 10.42
C GLY A 296 11.38 -12.37 10.28
N SER A 297 12.67 -12.41 9.97
CA SER A 297 13.47 -11.18 9.80
C SER A 297 13.08 -10.41 8.53
N SER A 298 12.91 -9.10 8.67
CA SER A 298 12.73 -8.12 7.59
C SER A 298 14.03 -7.40 7.22
N LYS A 299 15.19 -7.82 7.77
CA LYS A 299 16.49 -7.22 7.48
C LYS A 299 16.87 -7.36 6.02
N SER A 300 17.57 -6.37 5.55
CA SER A 300 18.11 -6.25 4.20
C SER A 300 19.61 -5.99 4.28
N ASP A 301 20.39 -6.75 3.51
CA ASP A 301 21.87 -6.68 3.51
C ASP A 301 22.43 -5.98 2.26
N SER A 302 21.57 -5.53 1.35
CA SER A 302 21.95 -4.84 0.11
C SER A 302 21.07 -3.66 -0.19
N TYR A 303 21.51 -2.79 -1.11
CA TYR A 303 20.62 -1.81 -1.71
C TYR A 303 19.61 -2.51 -2.62
N ALA A 304 18.35 -2.12 -2.48
CA ALA A 304 17.30 -2.52 -3.41
C ALA A 304 16.63 -1.29 -4.00
N ILE A 305 16.41 -1.29 -5.30
CA ILE A 305 15.58 -0.28 -5.96
C ILE A 305 14.43 -0.97 -6.66
N MET A 306 13.22 -0.69 -6.19
CA MET A 306 12.00 -1.12 -6.85
C MET A 306 11.56 -0.03 -7.83
N ILE A 307 11.19 -0.44 -9.04
CA ILE A 307 10.75 0.42 -10.14
C ILE A 307 9.33 0.01 -10.53
N ASN A 308 8.38 0.93 -10.50
CA ASN A 308 7.05 0.68 -11.02
C ASN A 308 7.05 0.64 -12.55
N LEU A 309 6.50 -0.42 -13.14
CA LEU A 309 6.25 -0.56 -14.57
C LEU A 309 4.79 -0.15 -14.83
N VAL A 310 4.62 1.00 -15.44
CA VAL A 310 3.30 1.61 -15.67
C VAL A 310 2.98 1.72 -17.15
N GLY A 311 1.70 1.73 -17.50
CA GLY A 311 1.26 1.96 -18.87
C GLY A 311 1.74 3.30 -19.41
N GLU A 312 2.34 3.28 -20.60
CA GLU A 312 2.86 4.46 -21.29
C GLU A 312 1.72 5.42 -21.70
N LEU A 313 2.04 6.71 -21.76
CA LEU A 313 1.09 7.72 -22.26
C LEU A 313 0.70 7.42 -23.70
N GLY A 314 -0.59 7.58 -24.01
CA GLY A 314 -1.13 7.31 -25.35
C GLY A 314 -1.43 5.83 -25.64
N HIS A 315 -1.20 4.92 -24.70
CA HIS A 315 -1.48 3.49 -24.85
C HIS A 315 -2.63 3.06 -23.95
N GLU A 316 -3.75 2.60 -24.55
CA GLU A 316 -4.90 2.03 -23.84
C GLU A 316 -5.46 0.83 -24.61
N GLY A 317 -5.47 -0.36 -24.00
CA GLY A 317 -5.92 -1.59 -24.63
C GLY A 317 -5.19 -2.84 -24.14
N LYS A 318 -5.10 -3.88 -24.98
CA LYS A 318 -4.38 -5.12 -24.65
C LYS A 318 -2.92 -4.84 -24.39
N VAL A 319 -2.41 -5.36 -23.28
CA VAL A 319 -1.05 -5.07 -22.84
C VAL A 319 0.00 -5.79 -23.70
N VAL A 320 1.05 -5.04 -24.03
CA VAL A 320 2.31 -5.56 -24.59
C VAL A 320 3.45 -5.04 -23.70
N TYR A 321 4.38 -5.92 -23.34
CA TYR A 321 5.58 -5.58 -22.60
C TYR A 321 6.80 -5.67 -23.52
N ASP A 322 7.37 -4.54 -23.85
CA ASP A 322 8.64 -4.49 -24.61
C ASP A 322 9.83 -4.46 -23.64
N GLY A 323 10.99 -4.96 -24.11
CA GLY A 323 12.28 -4.87 -23.39
C GLY A 323 12.44 -5.82 -22.20
N ILE A 324 11.51 -6.75 -21.97
CA ILE A 324 11.57 -7.73 -20.87
C ILE A 324 12.82 -8.59 -20.96
N LYS A 325 13.13 -9.11 -22.16
CA LYS A 325 14.31 -9.97 -22.39
C LYS A 325 15.61 -9.22 -22.10
N GLU A 326 15.71 -7.98 -22.55
CA GLU A 326 16.86 -7.11 -22.35
C GLU A 326 17.05 -6.74 -20.88
N ALA A 327 15.95 -6.47 -20.17
CA ALA A 327 15.98 -6.22 -18.73
C ALA A 327 16.43 -7.45 -17.93
N MET A 328 16.01 -8.65 -18.33
CA MET A 328 16.42 -9.91 -17.67
C MET A 328 17.88 -10.29 -17.91
N LEU A 329 18.57 -9.65 -18.86
CA LEU A 329 20.02 -9.81 -19.07
C LEU A 329 20.85 -8.99 -18.07
N LEU A 330 20.22 -8.09 -17.32
CA LEU A 330 20.89 -7.33 -16.26
C LEU A 330 21.01 -8.18 -15.00
N ASP A 331 22.21 -8.21 -14.42
CA ASP A 331 22.44 -8.97 -13.18
C ASP A 331 21.64 -8.44 -12.01
N ASN A 332 21.11 -9.35 -11.18
CA ASN A 332 20.39 -9.07 -9.95
C ASN A 332 19.12 -8.21 -10.17
N VAL A 333 18.43 -8.46 -11.28
CA VAL A 333 17.14 -7.85 -11.62
C VAL A 333 16.04 -8.92 -11.56
N LYS A 334 14.94 -8.60 -10.91
CA LYS A 334 13.73 -9.42 -10.87
C LYS A 334 12.54 -8.61 -11.38
N LEU A 335 11.73 -9.27 -12.18
CA LEU A 335 10.53 -8.68 -12.79
C LEU A 335 9.28 -9.37 -12.27
N HIS A 336 8.30 -8.58 -11.86
CA HIS A 336 6.99 -9.02 -11.43
C HIS A 336 5.91 -8.39 -12.33
N LEU A 337 5.35 -9.18 -13.24
CA LEU A 337 4.24 -8.76 -14.10
C LEU A 337 2.93 -9.14 -13.42
N TYR A 338 2.00 -8.18 -13.34
CA TYR A 338 0.80 -8.38 -12.53
C TYR A 338 -0.26 -9.26 -13.20
N GLY A 339 -0.20 -9.45 -14.52
CA GLY A 339 -1.13 -10.32 -15.23
C GLY A 339 -2.44 -9.64 -15.63
N LYS A 340 -2.52 -8.31 -15.57
CA LYS A 340 -3.67 -7.55 -16.09
C LYS A 340 -3.67 -7.60 -17.61
N SER A 341 -4.81 -7.93 -18.21
CA SER A 341 -4.92 -8.11 -19.68
C SER A 341 -4.89 -6.79 -20.47
N LYS A 342 -5.23 -5.67 -19.82
CA LYS A 342 -5.30 -4.35 -20.44
C LYS A 342 -4.46 -3.34 -19.67
N THR A 343 -3.80 -2.44 -20.40
CA THR A 343 -3.12 -1.28 -19.87
C THR A 343 -3.87 0.02 -20.19
N LYS A 344 -3.54 1.07 -19.48
CA LYS A 344 -3.88 2.48 -19.76
C LYS A 344 -2.80 3.37 -19.15
N PRO A 345 -2.71 4.66 -19.54
CA PRO A 345 -1.73 5.59 -18.98
C PRO A 345 -1.65 5.51 -17.45
N ASN A 346 -0.43 5.39 -16.94
CA ASN A 346 -0.10 5.36 -15.50
C ASN A 346 -0.68 4.15 -14.73
N ARG A 347 -1.33 3.18 -15.37
CA ARG A 347 -1.78 1.96 -14.68
C ARG A 347 -0.57 1.12 -14.28
N LYS A 348 -0.45 0.79 -13.00
CA LYS A 348 0.60 -0.13 -12.50
C LYS A 348 0.36 -1.52 -13.08
N MET A 349 1.30 -2.00 -13.90
CA MET A 349 1.23 -3.25 -14.66
C MET A 349 2.26 -4.28 -14.22
N GLY A 350 3.25 -3.85 -13.46
CA GLY A 350 4.32 -4.66 -12.91
C GLY A 350 5.26 -3.82 -12.06
N HIS A 351 6.29 -4.47 -11.54
CA HIS A 351 7.45 -3.80 -10.98
C HIS A 351 8.72 -4.59 -11.29
N ALA A 352 9.84 -3.92 -11.24
CA ALA A 352 11.15 -4.54 -11.23
C ALA A 352 11.85 -4.24 -9.90
N THR A 353 12.67 -5.16 -9.40
CA THR A 353 13.56 -4.93 -8.27
C THR A 353 15.01 -5.19 -8.72
N VAL A 354 15.86 -4.22 -8.45
CA VAL A 354 17.30 -4.29 -8.66
C VAL A 354 17.96 -4.45 -7.31
N LEU A 355 18.87 -5.41 -7.17
CA LEU A 355 19.72 -5.59 -6.00
C LEU A 355 21.18 -5.27 -6.35
N ASP A 356 21.88 -4.53 -5.49
CA ASP A 356 23.32 -4.30 -5.63
C ASP A 356 23.94 -3.95 -4.27
N SER A 357 25.19 -4.29 -4.07
CA SER A 357 25.96 -3.87 -2.89
C SER A 357 26.40 -2.39 -2.97
N ASN A 358 26.34 -1.79 -4.16
CA ASN A 358 26.68 -0.41 -4.43
C ASN A 358 25.45 0.37 -4.93
N LEU A 359 25.13 1.47 -4.26
CA LEU A 359 23.95 2.29 -4.56
C LEU A 359 24.01 2.89 -5.97
N GLU A 360 25.15 3.40 -6.41
CA GLU A 360 25.29 4.03 -7.72
C GLU A 360 25.03 3.02 -8.85
N ASN A 361 25.55 1.79 -8.70
CA ASN A 361 25.29 0.69 -9.64
C ASN A 361 23.80 0.33 -9.66
N ALA A 362 23.16 0.23 -8.48
CA ALA A 362 21.72 -0.04 -8.38
C ALA A 362 20.91 1.04 -9.12
N LEU A 363 21.20 2.31 -8.89
CA LEU A 363 20.53 3.45 -9.55
C LEU A 363 20.74 3.43 -11.08
N LYS A 364 21.95 3.12 -11.55
CA LYS A 364 22.24 3.02 -12.98
C LYS A 364 21.44 1.90 -13.64
N LYS A 365 21.38 0.73 -13.00
CA LYS A 365 20.56 -0.41 -13.49
C LYS A 365 19.06 -0.06 -13.48
N ALA A 366 18.58 0.57 -12.42
CA ALA A 366 17.17 0.97 -12.29
C ALA A 366 16.74 1.93 -13.41
N LYS A 367 17.56 2.95 -13.72
CA LYS A 367 17.33 3.85 -14.85
C LYS A 367 17.29 3.11 -16.17
N LYS A 368 18.24 2.18 -16.38
CA LYS A 368 18.30 1.36 -17.60
C LYS A 368 17.06 0.49 -17.76
N ILE A 369 16.53 -0.11 -16.68
CA ILE A 369 15.27 -0.88 -16.75
C ILE A 369 14.11 -0.01 -17.20
N LYS A 370 14.00 1.20 -16.68
CA LYS A 370 12.94 2.15 -17.08
C LYS A 370 13.03 2.56 -18.54
N GLU A 371 14.24 2.65 -19.09
CA GLU A 371 14.46 2.91 -20.51
C GLU A 371 14.07 1.71 -21.38
N LEU A 372 14.44 0.50 -20.95
CA LEU A 372 14.22 -0.74 -21.68
C LEU A 372 12.78 -1.21 -21.64
N VAL A 373 12.19 -1.29 -20.44
CA VAL A 373 10.86 -1.88 -20.27
C VAL A 373 9.79 -0.84 -20.53
N LYS A 374 8.96 -1.09 -21.56
CA LYS A 374 7.83 -0.26 -21.94
C LYS A 374 6.55 -1.07 -21.93
N VAL A 375 5.52 -0.51 -21.30
CA VAL A 375 4.17 -1.12 -21.22
C VAL A 375 3.26 -0.40 -22.19
N LYS A 376 2.94 -1.05 -23.26
CA LYS A 376 2.23 -0.49 -24.44
C LYS A 376 0.98 -1.30 -24.81
N THR A 377 0.36 -0.94 -25.91
CA THR A 377 -0.72 -1.67 -26.61
C THR A 377 -0.32 -2.04 -28.00
#